data_f3f253498982c5f561358fce8da82f54
#
_entry.id   f3f253498982c5f561358fce8da82f54
#
_cell.length_a   1.000
_cell.length_b   1.000
_cell.length_c   1.000
_cell.angle_alpha   90.00
_cell.angle_beta   90.00
_cell.angle_gamma   90.00
#
_symmetry.space_group_name_H-M   'P 1'
#
loop_
_entity.id
_entity.type
_entity.pdbx_description
1 polymer ?
#
loop_
_entity_poly.entity_id
_entity_poly.type
_entity_poly.pdbx_seq_one_letter_code
_entity_poly.pdbx_strand_id
1 'polypeptide(L)'
;SKVQYGIYSQGESRSNKNQGTVIQLNNIDLTSTANTAVAGVYLGFENNAQISGNTIKNISNSTKTVAGIALGLLPSLNMNVFNGNDVANSVISLNTIRDIARIGDGSAFGITMAAVIAGGSSTNELSNNMLFNINSTAATTMDYIAGILVGGGAVGTTKVLYNTIKLAG
;
A
#
# COMPACT_ATOMS: atom_id res chain seq x y z
N SER A 1 4.22 20.84 -9.32
CA SER A 1 4.19 19.50 -9.92
C SER A 1 3.28 18.61 -9.11
N LYS A 2 2.52 17.75 -9.78
CA LYS A 2 1.60 16.82 -9.12
C LYS A 2 2.31 15.48 -8.97
N VAL A 3 2.86 15.18 -7.80
CA VAL A 3 3.45 13.88 -7.49
C VAL A 3 2.35 12.95 -6.99
N GLN A 4 2.15 11.81 -7.65
CA GLN A 4 1.17 10.80 -7.23
C GLN A 4 1.79 9.69 -6.40
N TYR A 5 3.04 9.34 -6.66
CA TYR A 5 3.75 8.26 -5.99
C TYR A 5 5.14 8.73 -5.56
N GLY A 6 5.59 8.29 -4.39
CA GLY A 6 6.97 8.46 -3.96
C GLY A 6 7.90 7.51 -4.73
N ILE A 7 7.58 6.23 -4.69
CA ILE A 7 8.25 5.17 -5.47
C ILE A 7 7.17 4.38 -6.20
N TYR A 8 7.38 4.16 -7.48
CA TYR A 8 6.50 3.35 -8.32
C TYR A 8 7.33 2.28 -9.05
N SER A 9 6.99 1.02 -8.86
CA SER A 9 7.56 -0.11 -9.59
C SER A 9 6.46 -1.04 -10.07
N GLN A 10 6.55 -1.46 -11.31
CA GLN A 10 5.58 -2.37 -11.89
C GLN A 10 6.25 -3.24 -12.96
N GLY A 11 6.14 -4.55 -12.79
CA GLY A 11 6.46 -5.50 -13.85
C GLY A 11 5.47 -5.41 -15.01
N GLU A 12 5.77 -6.09 -16.07
CA GLU A 12 4.96 -6.03 -17.29
C GLU A 12 3.60 -6.74 -17.14
N SER A 13 3.60 -7.89 -16.48
CA SER A 13 2.41 -8.73 -16.36
C SER A 13 2.53 -9.74 -15.21
N ARG A 14 1.45 -10.50 -14.98
CA ARG A 14 1.44 -11.59 -14.00
C ARG A 14 2.47 -12.69 -14.31
N SER A 15 2.70 -12.98 -15.56
CA SER A 15 3.69 -13.98 -16.01
C SER A 15 5.10 -13.40 -16.13
N ASN A 16 5.23 -12.09 -16.19
CA ASN A 16 6.51 -11.40 -16.33
C ASN A 16 6.64 -10.32 -15.25
N LYS A 17 6.86 -10.77 -14.01
CA LYS A 17 7.02 -9.93 -12.83
C LYS A 17 8.46 -9.44 -12.71
N ASN A 18 8.62 -8.24 -12.16
CA ASN A 18 9.93 -7.85 -11.63
C ASN A 18 10.36 -8.80 -10.52
N GLN A 19 11.64 -9.01 -10.36
CA GLN A 19 12.21 -9.94 -9.40
C GLN A 19 13.14 -9.23 -8.42
N GLY A 20 12.87 -9.41 -7.11
CA GLY A 20 13.78 -8.99 -6.06
C GLY A 20 13.92 -7.47 -5.92
N THR A 21 12.87 -6.70 -6.20
CA THR A 21 12.89 -5.24 -5.97
C THR A 21 13.16 -4.92 -4.49
N VAL A 22 14.15 -4.09 -4.21
CA VAL A 22 14.53 -3.71 -2.86
C VAL A 22 14.30 -2.21 -2.66
N ILE A 23 13.49 -1.85 -1.66
CA ILE A 23 13.20 -0.47 -1.25
C ILE A 23 13.48 -0.38 0.25
N GLN A 24 14.63 0.17 0.62
CA GLN A 24 15.08 0.15 2.01
C GLN A 24 15.60 1.50 2.47
N LEU A 25 15.35 1.82 3.75
CA LEU A 25 15.92 2.94 4.47
C LEU A 25 15.68 4.32 3.82
N ASN A 26 14.57 4.46 3.08
CA ASN A 26 14.20 5.71 2.44
C ASN A 26 13.36 6.59 3.38
N ASN A 27 13.48 7.90 3.22
CA ASN A 27 12.55 8.87 3.78
C ASN A 27 11.68 9.42 2.64
N ILE A 28 10.45 8.93 2.55
CA ILE A 28 9.48 9.27 1.52
C ILE A 28 8.48 10.25 2.15
N ASP A 29 8.64 11.52 1.84
CA ASP A 29 7.80 12.61 2.33
C ASP A 29 7.08 13.26 1.15
N LEU A 30 5.77 13.05 1.06
CA LEU A 30 4.93 13.58 -0.02
C LEU A 30 4.12 14.80 0.44
N THR A 31 4.73 15.65 1.25
CA THR A 31 4.13 16.95 1.60
C THR A 31 3.79 17.69 0.31
N SER A 32 2.55 17.57 -0.11
CA SER A 32 2.05 18.13 -1.36
C SER A 32 1.08 19.25 -1.06
N THR A 33 1.35 20.40 -1.60
CA THR A 33 0.42 21.54 -1.55
C THR A 33 -0.87 21.30 -2.35
N ALA A 34 -0.91 20.25 -3.18
CA ALA A 34 -2.02 19.99 -4.09
C ALA A 34 -2.91 18.81 -3.69
N ASN A 35 -2.64 18.12 -2.58
CA ASN A 35 -3.38 16.92 -2.14
C ASN A 35 -3.60 15.91 -3.28
N THR A 36 -2.55 15.57 -3.99
CA THR A 36 -2.61 14.70 -5.17
C THR A 36 -1.84 13.39 -5.02
N ALA A 37 -1.15 13.19 -3.90
CA ALA A 37 -0.42 11.96 -3.64
C ALA A 37 -1.39 10.78 -3.47
N VAL A 38 -1.06 9.64 -4.05
CA VAL A 38 -1.88 8.43 -4.02
C VAL A 38 -1.23 7.38 -3.12
N ALA A 39 0.06 7.13 -3.29
CA ALA A 39 0.80 6.24 -2.42
C ALA A 39 2.26 6.67 -2.21
N GLY A 40 2.82 6.33 -1.05
CA GLY A 40 4.25 6.47 -0.81
C GLY A 40 5.05 5.49 -1.65
N VAL A 41 4.70 4.23 -1.58
CA VAL A 41 5.25 3.16 -2.40
C VAL A 41 4.12 2.42 -3.10
N TYR A 42 4.26 2.21 -4.39
CA TYR A 42 3.40 1.34 -5.18
C TYR A 42 4.21 0.23 -5.83
N LEU A 43 3.77 -1.02 -5.65
CA LEU A 43 4.32 -2.18 -6.36
C LEU A 43 3.20 -2.94 -7.08
N GLY A 44 3.44 -3.26 -8.34
CA GLY A 44 2.57 -4.12 -9.15
C GLY A 44 3.38 -5.16 -9.93
N PHE A 45 2.86 -6.37 -10.07
CA PHE A 45 3.55 -7.48 -10.75
C PHE A 45 4.99 -7.66 -10.26
N GLU A 46 5.15 -7.83 -8.95
CA GLU A 46 6.43 -8.03 -8.29
C GLU A 46 6.51 -9.41 -7.65
N ASN A 47 7.70 -9.98 -7.61
CA ASN A 47 7.99 -11.22 -6.91
C ASN A 47 9.27 -11.07 -6.08
N ASN A 48 9.26 -11.56 -4.85
CA ASN A 48 10.36 -11.43 -3.89
C ASN A 48 10.76 -9.98 -3.57
N ALA A 49 9.82 -9.04 -3.57
CA ALA A 49 10.13 -7.66 -3.21
C ALA A 49 10.39 -7.52 -1.70
N GLN A 50 11.29 -6.61 -1.35
CA GLN A 50 11.61 -6.26 0.03
C GLN A 50 11.40 -4.76 0.24
N ILE A 51 10.47 -4.39 1.13
CA ILE A 51 10.24 -3.01 1.53
C ILE A 51 10.51 -2.91 3.02
N SER A 52 11.64 -2.35 3.43
CA SER A 52 12.00 -2.37 4.85
C SER A 52 12.69 -1.11 5.36
N GLY A 53 12.40 -0.76 6.62
CA GLY A 53 13.06 0.33 7.31
C GLY A 53 12.77 1.71 6.71
N ASN A 54 11.72 1.88 5.93
CA ASN A 54 11.39 3.17 5.33
C ASN A 54 10.54 4.01 6.28
N THR A 55 10.72 5.33 6.21
CA THR A 55 9.77 6.30 6.76
C THR A 55 8.94 6.88 5.62
N ILE A 56 7.62 6.68 5.66
CA ILE A 56 6.67 7.08 4.63
C ILE A 56 5.61 7.97 5.28
N LYS A 57 5.45 9.21 4.77
CA LYS A 57 4.60 10.19 5.45
C LYS A 57 4.02 11.26 4.53
N ASN A 58 3.02 11.98 5.09
CA ASN A 58 2.40 13.15 4.47
C ASN A 58 1.76 12.84 3.11
N ILE A 59 0.99 11.75 3.05
CA ILE A 59 0.28 11.37 1.83
C ILE A 59 -1.16 11.85 1.95
N SER A 60 -1.59 12.70 1.04
CA SER A 60 -2.96 13.19 1.02
C SER A 60 -3.52 13.31 -0.38
N ASN A 61 -4.83 13.05 -0.50
CA ASN A 61 -5.57 13.18 -1.75
C ASN A 61 -7.02 13.59 -1.49
N SER A 62 -7.55 14.48 -2.33
CA SER A 62 -8.94 14.94 -2.23
C SER A 62 -9.89 14.22 -3.19
N THR A 63 -9.42 13.36 -4.07
CA THR A 63 -10.24 12.69 -5.10
C THR A 63 -10.04 11.19 -5.20
N LYS A 64 -8.93 10.67 -4.66
CA LYS A 64 -8.57 9.24 -4.77
C LYS A 64 -8.31 8.63 -3.40
N THR A 65 -8.53 7.34 -3.26
CA THR A 65 -8.02 6.53 -2.16
C THR A 65 -6.52 6.72 -1.98
N VAL A 66 -6.05 6.69 -0.75
CA VAL A 66 -4.64 6.90 -0.40
C VAL A 66 -4.07 5.72 0.37
N ALA A 67 -2.78 5.47 0.18
CA ALA A 67 -2.06 4.46 0.95
C ALA A 67 -0.62 4.88 1.27
N GLY A 68 -0.08 4.43 2.39
CA GLY A 68 1.35 4.48 2.64
C GLY A 68 2.10 3.57 1.67
N ILE A 69 1.74 2.29 1.69
CA ILE A 69 2.26 1.26 0.77
C ILE A 69 1.06 0.57 0.09
N ALA A 70 1.07 0.50 -1.24
CA ALA A 70 0.07 -0.18 -2.05
C ALA A 70 0.71 -1.30 -2.86
N LEU A 71 0.24 -2.54 -2.67
CA LEU A 71 0.81 -3.74 -3.24
C LEU A 71 -0.23 -4.49 -4.08
N GLY A 72 0.04 -4.65 -5.36
CA GLY A 72 -0.75 -5.49 -6.23
C GLY A 72 -2.14 -4.96 -6.63
N LEU A 73 -2.53 -3.78 -6.16
CA LEU A 73 -3.74 -3.11 -6.63
C LEU A 73 -3.53 -2.48 -8.02
N LEU A 74 -4.62 -2.09 -8.65
CA LEU A 74 -4.50 -1.19 -9.80
C LEU A 74 -3.92 0.15 -9.37
N PRO A 75 -3.14 0.83 -10.21
CA PRO A 75 -2.54 2.12 -9.86
C PRO A 75 -3.53 3.20 -9.45
N SER A 76 -4.80 3.08 -9.83
CA SER A 76 -5.87 3.96 -9.38
C SER A 76 -6.25 3.77 -7.91
N LEU A 77 -5.73 2.72 -7.26
CA LEU A 77 -6.12 2.25 -5.92
C LEU A 77 -7.66 2.09 -5.79
N ASN A 78 -8.30 1.63 -6.84
CA ASN A 78 -9.72 1.33 -6.77
C ASN A 78 -9.93 0.08 -5.90
N MET A 79 -10.49 0.27 -4.73
CA MET A 79 -10.69 -0.76 -3.71
C MET A 79 -11.71 -1.84 -4.09
N ASN A 80 -12.55 -1.57 -5.07
CA ASN A 80 -13.51 -2.58 -5.55
C ASN A 80 -12.86 -3.63 -6.47
N VAL A 81 -11.58 -3.49 -6.76
CA VAL A 81 -10.86 -4.36 -7.70
C VAL A 81 -9.58 -4.86 -7.05
N PHE A 82 -9.70 -5.92 -6.25
CA PHE A 82 -8.55 -6.64 -5.66
C PHE A 82 -7.87 -7.61 -6.62
N ASN A 83 -8.15 -7.56 -7.88
CA ASN A 83 -7.64 -8.47 -8.91
C ASN A 83 -6.67 -7.75 -9.86
N GLY A 84 -5.80 -6.97 -9.30
CA GLY A 84 -4.89 -6.16 -10.09
C GLY A 84 -3.55 -6.83 -10.37
N ASN A 85 -2.54 -6.06 -10.10
CA ASN A 85 -1.14 -6.30 -10.44
C ASN A 85 -0.43 -7.06 -9.33
N ASP A 86 -0.82 -8.28 -9.08
CA ASP A 86 -0.47 -9.11 -7.93
C ASP A 86 1.03 -9.10 -7.56
N VAL A 87 1.27 -9.01 -6.26
CA VAL A 87 2.60 -9.08 -5.64
C VAL A 87 2.73 -10.40 -4.89
N ALA A 88 3.86 -11.09 -5.06
CA ALA A 88 4.09 -12.43 -4.52
C ALA A 88 5.41 -12.52 -3.74
N ASN A 89 5.45 -13.41 -2.74
CA ASN A 89 6.66 -13.79 -1.99
C ASN A 89 7.44 -12.59 -1.43
N SER A 90 6.74 -11.56 -1.01
CA SER A 90 7.36 -10.28 -0.65
C SER A 90 7.31 -10.04 0.86
N VAL A 91 8.29 -9.30 1.36
CA VAL A 91 8.44 -8.95 2.77
C VAL A 91 8.38 -7.44 2.93
N ILE A 92 7.42 -7.00 3.74
CA ILE A 92 7.20 -5.59 4.08
C ILE A 92 7.36 -5.44 5.58
N SER A 93 8.49 -4.89 6.02
CA SER A 93 8.83 -4.93 7.44
C SER A 93 9.53 -3.67 7.94
N LEU A 94 9.40 -3.42 9.25
CA LEU A 94 10.13 -2.35 9.94
C LEU A 94 9.89 -0.94 9.36
N ASN A 95 8.80 -0.73 8.63
CA ASN A 95 8.48 0.58 8.08
C ASN A 95 7.70 1.43 9.10
N THR A 96 7.97 2.72 9.11
CA THR A 96 7.16 3.73 9.82
C THR A 96 6.31 4.46 8.80
N ILE A 97 4.98 4.32 8.91
CA ILE A 97 4.00 4.88 7.98
C ILE A 97 3.05 5.77 8.77
N ARG A 98 2.95 7.03 8.38
CA ARG A 98 2.15 8.00 9.13
C ARG A 98 1.64 9.16 8.30
N ASP A 99 0.65 9.86 8.87
CA ASP A 99 0.07 11.05 8.27
C ASP A 99 -0.48 10.75 6.86
N ILE A 100 -1.35 9.74 6.79
CA ILE A 100 -2.01 9.31 5.56
C ILE A 100 -3.45 9.79 5.61
N ALA A 101 -3.84 10.71 4.75
CA ALA A 101 -5.13 11.37 4.82
C ALA A 101 -5.90 11.37 3.50
N ARG A 102 -7.08 10.77 3.50
CA ARG A 102 -8.07 11.02 2.46
C ARG A 102 -8.89 12.26 2.86
N ILE A 103 -8.79 13.32 2.07
CA ILE A 103 -9.51 14.57 2.32
C ILE A 103 -10.85 14.50 1.58
N GLY A 104 -11.94 14.42 2.36
CA GLY A 104 -13.27 14.18 1.82
C GLY A 104 -13.63 12.69 1.77
N ASP A 105 -14.59 12.33 0.94
CA ASP A 105 -15.15 10.99 0.77
C ASP A 105 -14.14 10.03 0.13
N GLY A 106 -13.90 8.87 0.76
CA GLY A 106 -12.99 7.83 0.27
C GLY A 106 -12.12 7.20 1.34
N SER A 107 -11.35 6.20 0.95
CA SER A 107 -10.60 5.32 1.84
C SER A 107 -9.15 5.74 2.06
N ALA A 108 -8.60 5.40 3.24
CA ALA A 108 -7.22 5.64 3.62
C ALA A 108 -6.59 4.40 4.27
N PHE A 109 -5.39 4.05 3.87
CA PHE A 109 -4.68 2.87 4.35
C PHE A 109 -3.23 3.16 4.72
N GLY A 110 -2.73 2.49 5.76
CA GLY A 110 -1.29 2.41 5.99
C GLY A 110 -0.63 1.51 4.96
N ILE A 111 -1.02 0.24 4.94
CA ILE A 111 -0.61 -0.75 3.93
C ILE A 111 -1.86 -1.37 3.33
N THR A 112 -1.95 -1.40 2.01
CA THR A 112 -3.00 -2.15 1.32
C THR A 112 -2.39 -3.14 0.35
N MET A 113 -2.94 -4.35 0.32
CA MET A 113 -2.41 -5.44 -0.47
C MET A 113 -3.52 -6.22 -1.16
N ALA A 114 -3.40 -6.40 -2.47
CA ALA A 114 -4.13 -7.42 -3.20
C ALA A 114 -3.34 -8.72 -3.16
N ALA A 115 -3.90 -9.76 -2.55
CA ALA A 115 -3.27 -11.07 -2.53
C ALA A 115 -3.24 -11.68 -3.93
N VAL A 116 -2.34 -12.63 -4.15
CA VAL A 116 -2.20 -13.32 -5.44
C VAL A 116 -3.49 -14.02 -5.83
N ILE A 117 -3.93 -13.81 -7.05
CA ILE A 117 -5.27 -14.21 -7.49
C ILE A 117 -5.31 -15.56 -8.19
N ALA A 118 -4.28 -16.01 -8.83
CA ALA A 118 -4.36 -17.25 -9.59
C ALA A 118 -3.02 -17.99 -9.73
N GLY A 119 -3.09 -19.28 -9.52
CA GLY A 119 -2.15 -20.24 -10.08
C GLY A 119 -0.85 -20.46 -9.34
N GLY A 120 -0.67 -20.00 -8.12
CA GLY A 120 0.57 -20.23 -7.40
C GLY A 120 0.45 -20.14 -5.89
N SER A 121 1.24 -20.92 -5.17
CA SER A 121 1.50 -20.69 -3.77
C SER A 121 2.44 -19.50 -3.63
N SER A 122 2.04 -18.46 -2.92
CA SER A 122 2.94 -17.39 -2.52
C SER A 122 2.81 -17.12 -1.03
N THR A 123 3.87 -16.66 -0.41
CA THR A 123 3.85 -16.21 0.97
C THR A 123 4.32 -14.77 1.02
N ASN A 124 3.42 -13.89 1.42
CA ASN A 124 3.77 -12.50 1.70
C ASN A 124 3.84 -12.29 3.21
N GLU A 125 4.69 -11.40 3.66
CA GLU A 125 4.81 -11.06 5.08
C GLU A 125 4.75 -9.56 5.29
N LEU A 126 3.86 -9.13 6.19
CA LEU A 126 3.73 -7.75 6.66
C LEU A 126 4.05 -7.76 8.17
N SER A 127 5.28 -7.39 8.54
CA SER A 127 5.72 -7.58 9.93
C SER A 127 6.47 -6.38 10.51
N ASN A 128 6.29 -6.16 11.82
CA ASN A 128 7.03 -5.14 12.57
C ASN A 128 6.90 -3.71 11.99
N ASN A 129 5.81 -3.39 11.32
CA ASN A 129 5.57 -2.04 10.83
C ASN A 129 4.86 -1.20 11.91
N MET A 130 5.15 0.08 11.93
CA MET A 130 4.50 1.07 12.78
C MET A 130 3.64 1.98 11.91
N LEU A 131 2.33 1.97 12.14
CA LEU A 131 1.34 2.70 11.34
C LEU A 131 0.50 3.59 12.25
N PHE A 132 0.47 4.90 12.00
CA PHE A 132 -0.30 5.81 12.82
C PHE A 132 -0.78 7.06 12.06
N ASN A 133 -1.79 7.73 12.62
CA ASN A 133 -2.41 8.90 12.02
C ASN A 133 -2.89 8.65 10.59
N ILE A 134 -3.73 7.62 10.43
CA ILE A 134 -4.36 7.27 9.16
C ILE A 134 -5.84 7.64 9.28
N ASN A 135 -6.34 8.50 8.41
CA ASN A 135 -7.70 9.01 8.51
C ASN A 135 -8.36 9.30 7.15
N SER A 136 -9.68 9.49 7.20
CA SER A 136 -10.47 10.11 6.14
C SER A 136 -11.41 11.13 6.77
N THR A 137 -11.49 12.33 6.21
CA THR A 137 -12.25 13.43 6.84
C THR A 137 -13.75 13.36 6.61
N ALA A 138 -14.22 12.55 5.68
CA ALA A 138 -15.63 12.36 5.37
C ALA A 138 -15.93 10.97 4.85
N ALA A 139 -15.39 9.94 5.54
CA ALA A 139 -15.65 8.54 5.18
C ALA A 139 -17.16 8.23 5.24
N THR A 140 -17.67 7.59 4.22
CA THR A 140 -19.04 7.08 4.16
C THR A 140 -19.10 5.60 4.55
N THR A 141 -20.28 5.01 4.54
CA THR A 141 -20.47 3.58 4.87
C THR A 141 -19.78 2.62 3.89
N MET A 142 -19.30 3.11 2.75
CA MET A 142 -18.58 2.32 1.76
C MET A 142 -17.07 2.51 1.78
N ASP A 143 -16.57 3.35 2.67
CA ASP A 143 -15.15 3.67 2.79
C ASP A 143 -14.48 2.91 3.93
N TYR A 144 -13.20 2.66 3.75
CA TYR A 144 -12.40 1.98 4.75
C TYR A 144 -11.26 2.86 5.24
N ILE A 145 -11.10 2.92 6.56
CA ILE A 145 -9.90 3.45 7.19
C ILE A 145 -9.24 2.29 7.90
N ALA A 146 -8.07 1.88 7.44
CA ALA A 146 -7.38 0.76 8.03
C ALA A 146 -5.86 0.95 8.09
N GLY A 147 -5.25 0.45 9.14
CA GLY A 147 -3.80 0.34 9.19
C GLY A 147 -3.30 -0.61 8.10
N ILE A 148 -3.82 -1.83 8.08
CA ILE A 148 -3.48 -2.84 7.08
C ILE A 148 -4.78 -3.41 6.51
N LEU A 149 -4.88 -3.42 5.18
CA LEU A 149 -5.95 -4.10 4.45
C LEU A 149 -5.36 -5.13 3.51
N VAL A 150 -5.76 -6.38 3.67
CA VAL A 150 -5.45 -7.47 2.76
C VAL A 150 -6.74 -7.93 2.11
N GLY A 151 -6.79 -7.88 0.80
CA GLY A 151 -7.95 -8.29 0.02
C GLY A 151 -7.57 -9.10 -1.20
N GLY A 152 -8.55 -9.66 -1.88
CA GLY A 152 -8.37 -10.37 -3.15
C GLY A 152 -8.24 -11.87 -3.00
N GLY A 153 -7.77 -12.48 -4.06
CA GLY A 153 -7.94 -13.87 -4.44
C GLY A 153 -7.44 -14.96 -3.50
N ALA A 154 -7.90 -16.13 -3.81
CA ALA A 154 -7.93 -17.30 -2.94
C ALA A 154 -6.63 -18.11 -2.86
N VAL A 155 -5.51 -17.68 -3.43
CA VAL A 155 -4.32 -18.53 -3.53
C VAL A 155 -3.09 -17.82 -2.97
N GLY A 156 -2.61 -18.31 -1.85
CA GLY A 156 -1.41 -17.82 -1.19
C GLY A 156 -1.65 -17.51 0.29
N THR A 157 -0.58 -17.28 1.00
CA THR A 157 -0.58 -16.94 2.42
C THR A 157 -0.08 -15.53 2.60
N THR A 158 -0.82 -14.71 3.34
CA THR A 158 -0.31 -13.43 3.84
C THR A 158 -0.19 -13.50 5.35
N LYS A 159 1.02 -13.35 5.86
CA LYS A 159 1.31 -13.28 7.29
C LYS A 159 1.30 -11.81 7.71
N VAL A 160 0.52 -11.49 8.72
CA VAL A 160 0.48 -10.14 9.33
C VAL A 160 0.90 -10.27 10.79
N LEU A 161 2.13 -9.89 11.13
CA LEU A 161 2.77 -10.22 12.39
C LEU A 161 3.37 -8.98 13.05
N TYR A 162 3.15 -8.82 14.36
CA TYR A 162 3.86 -7.85 15.22
C TYR A 162 3.79 -6.38 14.73
N ASN A 163 2.73 -6.00 14.01
CA ASN A 163 2.56 -4.62 13.59
C ASN A 163 1.93 -3.77 14.71
N THR A 164 2.36 -2.54 14.83
CA THR A 164 1.74 -1.54 15.72
C THR A 164 0.87 -0.61 14.89
N ILE A 165 -0.42 -0.52 15.22
CA ILE A 165 -1.39 0.28 14.47
C ILE A 165 -2.12 1.22 15.43
N LYS A 166 -2.09 2.53 15.13
CA LYS A 166 -2.86 3.55 15.83
C LYS A 166 -3.56 4.44 14.79
N LEU A 167 -4.85 4.21 14.58
CA LEU A 167 -5.64 5.06 13.71
C LEU A 167 -5.94 6.40 14.41
N ALA A 168 -6.10 7.45 13.62
CA ALA A 168 -6.63 8.71 14.12
C ALA A 168 -8.14 8.56 14.35
N GLY A 169 -8.59 9.01 15.50
CA GLY A 169 -10.01 9.12 15.85
C GLY A 169 -10.44 10.57 15.92
#